data_cecb0e36ea722a2c14fc102b0139dfcd
#
_entry.id   cecb0e36ea722a2c14fc102b0139dfcd
#
_cell.length_a   1.000
_cell.length_b   1.000
_cell.length_c   1.000
_cell.angle_alpha   90.00
_cell.angle_beta   90.00
_cell.angle_gamma   90.00
#
_symmetry.space_group_name_H-M   'P 1'
#
loop_
_entity.id
_entity.type
_entity.pdbx_description
1 polymer ?
#
loop_
_entity_poly.entity_id
_entity_poly.type
_entity_poly.pdbx_seq_one_letter_code
_entity_poly.pdbx_strand_id
1 'polypeptide(L)'
;MLAAIYTLGCKVNQYETQAMEQELVRRGHTLVPFDEKADVYIVNTCSVTAVSDKKSRQMLRRCRKLNPEAVVAACGCYVQTHPEEAASLDIDLVAGTGDRMAFLELLEQVSREKRVTLLDDALKRRTFEVLPAGGMAERTRAMLKVEDGCVNFCTYCIIPYARGPVRSLPKAEAVSQTEQLRQEGYRELVLTGIEISRWGHDLKNGETLIDLLEAVSAAAGDMRLRLGSLEPRTITEDFCRRAAALPNLCPHFHLSLQSGCDDTLKRMNRKYDTARFRQSVALLNTYFDRPAVTTDLICGFPEETEEEFAQTLAFIRDCGFAAMHIFPYSIRPGTKAAAMEQVPPAVKEMRAARAAQVAEELHRAYLNGCVGQVYPVLFEQVKDGLSTGHAPNYMEVAMEGDNLHNVVRNVKITGVENDILRGEFT
;
A
#
# COMPACT_ATOMS: atom_id res chain seq x y z
N MET A 1 -6.11 0.98 -29.98
CA MET A 1 -6.90 2.02 -29.29
C MET A 1 -5.96 2.83 -28.39
N LEU A 2 -6.27 4.11 -28.18
CA LEU A 2 -5.64 4.93 -27.15
C LEU A 2 -6.33 4.63 -25.81
N ALA A 3 -5.57 4.16 -24.82
CA ALA A 3 -6.09 3.80 -23.51
C ALA A 3 -5.46 4.68 -22.42
N ALA A 4 -6.28 5.20 -21.53
CA ALA A 4 -5.85 5.99 -20.38
C ALA A 4 -6.32 5.33 -19.08
N ILE A 5 -5.44 5.18 -18.10
CA ILE A 5 -5.75 4.55 -16.81
C ILE A 5 -5.55 5.55 -15.67
N TYR A 6 -6.51 5.59 -14.75
CA TYR A 6 -6.39 6.33 -13.50
C TYR A 6 -6.52 5.41 -12.30
N THR A 7 -5.53 5.43 -11.42
CA THR A 7 -5.49 4.56 -10.25
C THR A 7 -5.75 5.34 -8.97
N LEU A 8 -6.67 4.83 -8.19
CA LEU A 8 -6.93 5.29 -6.84
C LEU A 8 -6.58 4.19 -5.84
N GLY A 9 -6.12 4.57 -4.65
CA GLY A 9 -6.00 3.67 -3.50
C GLY A 9 -4.59 3.17 -3.21
N CYS A 10 -4.49 1.90 -2.86
CA CYS A 10 -3.29 1.30 -2.26
C CYS A 10 -2.29 0.74 -3.29
N LYS A 11 -1.16 0.25 -2.79
CA LYS A 11 -0.12 -0.41 -3.60
C LYS A 11 -0.65 -1.61 -4.40
N VAL A 12 -1.66 -2.33 -3.88
CA VAL A 12 -2.30 -3.43 -4.60
C VAL A 12 -3.00 -2.92 -5.86
N ASN A 13 -3.78 -1.82 -5.76
CA ASN A 13 -4.40 -1.21 -6.94
C ASN A 13 -3.35 -0.71 -7.94
N GLN A 14 -2.23 -0.16 -7.45
CA GLN A 14 -1.13 0.29 -8.33
C GLN A 14 -0.49 -0.89 -9.07
N TYR A 15 -0.23 -2.00 -8.37
CA TYR A 15 0.28 -3.24 -8.99
C TYR A 15 -0.69 -3.78 -10.05
N GLU A 16 -1.99 -3.86 -9.73
CA GLU A 16 -3.01 -4.33 -10.66
C GLU A 16 -3.13 -3.42 -11.90
N THR A 17 -2.98 -2.10 -11.71
CA THR A 17 -2.94 -1.16 -12.83
C THR A 17 -1.72 -1.37 -13.71
N GLN A 18 -0.53 -1.54 -13.12
CA GLN A 18 0.69 -1.80 -13.89
C GLN A 18 0.57 -3.07 -14.73
N ALA A 19 -0.01 -4.14 -14.17
CA ALA A 19 -0.25 -5.36 -14.90
C ALA A 19 -1.24 -5.16 -16.06
N MET A 20 -2.30 -4.37 -15.87
CA MET A 20 -3.23 -4.01 -16.95
C MET A 20 -2.57 -3.16 -18.03
N GLU A 21 -1.72 -2.19 -17.66
CA GLU A 21 -0.95 -1.36 -18.59
C GLU A 21 -0.02 -2.21 -19.48
N GLN A 22 0.72 -3.14 -18.88
CA GLN A 22 1.57 -4.08 -19.62
C GLN A 22 0.77 -4.91 -20.60
N GLU A 23 -0.34 -5.47 -20.15
CA GLU A 23 -1.19 -6.32 -21.00
C GLU A 23 -1.82 -5.54 -22.15
N LEU A 24 -2.27 -4.30 -21.93
CA LEU A 24 -2.78 -3.43 -22.99
C LEU A 24 -1.71 -3.13 -24.05
N VAL A 25 -0.49 -2.83 -23.62
CA VAL A 25 0.64 -2.61 -24.55
C VAL A 25 0.95 -3.90 -25.33
N ARG A 26 0.97 -5.06 -24.65
CA ARG A 26 1.19 -6.37 -25.29
C ARG A 26 0.12 -6.69 -26.36
N ARG A 27 -1.13 -6.26 -26.14
CA ARG A 27 -2.24 -6.39 -27.10
C ARG A 27 -2.20 -5.35 -28.22
N GLY A 28 -1.21 -4.46 -28.25
CA GLY A 28 -1.03 -3.45 -29.30
C GLY A 28 -1.83 -2.15 -29.07
N HIS A 29 -2.26 -1.88 -27.83
CA HIS A 29 -2.86 -0.59 -27.48
C HIS A 29 -1.76 0.42 -27.09
N THR A 30 -2.08 1.71 -27.24
CA THR A 30 -1.17 2.80 -26.85
C THR A 30 -1.68 3.45 -25.57
N LEU A 31 -0.83 3.51 -24.55
CA LEU A 31 -1.14 4.23 -23.32
C LEU A 31 -0.92 5.73 -23.51
N VAL A 32 -1.86 6.53 -23.05
CA VAL A 32 -1.80 8.00 -23.05
C VAL A 32 -2.06 8.55 -21.64
N PRO A 33 -1.59 9.76 -21.33
CA PRO A 33 -1.92 10.44 -20.09
C PRO A 33 -3.43 10.57 -19.89
N PHE A 34 -3.88 10.43 -18.64
CA PHE A 34 -5.33 10.39 -18.34
C PHE A 34 -6.07 11.69 -18.72
N ASP A 35 -5.36 12.81 -18.77
CA ASP A 35 -5.92 14.11 -19.11
C ASP A 35 -6.01 14.36 -20.62
N GLU A 36 -5.48 13.46 -21.43
CA GLU A 36 -5.57 13.51 -22.88
C GLU A 36 -6.81 12.76 -23.40
N LYS A 37 -7.15 13.03 -24.67
CA LYS A 37 -8.25 12.34 -25.34
C LYS A 37 -7.86 10.90 -25.63
N ALA A 38 -8.61 9.95 -25.07
CA ALA A 38 -8.45 8.51 -25.27
C ALA A 38 -9.70 7.86 -25.85
N ASP A 39 -9.56 6.69 -26.47
CA ASP A 39 -10.67 5.86 -26.92
C ASP A 39 -11.31 5.11 -25.75
N VAL A 40 -10.50 4.81 -24.75
CA VAL A 40 -10.89 4.07 -23.53
C VAL A 40 -10.29 4.73 -22.30
N TYR A 41 -11.14 4.97 -21.30
CA TYR A 41 -10.70 5.35 -19.96
C TYR A 41 -10.98 4.24 -18.96
N ILE A 42 -9.97 3.79 -18.24
CA ILE A 42 -10.07 2.83 -17.15
C ILE A 42 -9.86 3.55 -15.82
N VAL A 43 -10.78 3.41 -14.87
CA VAL A 43 -10.60 3.91 -13.50
C VAL A 43 -10.52 2.72 -12.54
N ASN A 44 -9.33 2.47 -11.99
CA ASN A 44 -9.15 1.50 -10.92
C ASN A 44 -9.48 2.17 -9.58
N THR A 45 -10.64 1.84 -9.04
CA THR A 45 -11.32 2.56 -7.97
C THR A 45 -10.92 2.09 -6.57
N CYS A 46 -11.03 2.98 -5.59
CA CYS A 46 -10.76 2.71 -4.17
C CYS A 46 -11.98 2.99 -3.31
N SER A 47 -12.13 2.22 -2.20
CA SER A 47 -13.21 2.38 -1.22
C SER A 47 -12.72 2.34 0.24
N VAL A 48 -11.45 2.65 0.51
CA VAL A 48 -10.91 2.63 1.88
C VAL A 48 -11.50 3.78 2.73
N THR A 49 -11.76 4.94 2.13
CA THR A 49 -12.36 6.11 2.79
C THR A 49 -13.51 6.70 1.97
N ALA A 50 -14.40 7.48 2.61
CA ALA A 50 -15.46 8.22 1.92
C ALA A 50 -14.91 9.23 0.89
N VAL A 51 -13.72 9.79 1.18
CA VAL A 51 -13.01 10.67 0.24
C VAL A 51 -12.59 9.89 -1.01
N SER A 52 -12.10 8.66 -0.85
CA SER A 52 -11.74 7.79 -1.98
C SER A 52 -12.95 7.43 -2.84
N ASP A 53 -14.12 7.15 -2.25
CA ASP A 53 -15.35 6.92 -3.01
C ASP A 53 -15.78 8.15 -3.80
N LYS A 54 -15.77 9.33 -3.15
CA LYS A 54 -16.07 10.60 -3.82
C LYS A 54 -15.14 10.85 -5.00
N LYS A 55 -13.84 10.61 -4.82
CA LYS A 55 -12.84 10.78 -5.86
C LYS A 55 -13.02 9.75 -6.99
N SER A 56 -13.36 8.50 -6.66
CA SER A 56 -13.70 7.47 -7.67
C SER A 56 -14.83 7.93 -8.57
N ARG A 57 -15.95 8.39 -8.00
CA ARG A 57 -17.09 8.93 -8.77
C ARG A 57 -16.72 10.16 -9.59
N GLN A 58 -15.91 11.04 -9.03
CA GLN A 58 -15.44 12.25 -9.72
C GLN A 58 -14.62 11.90 -10.96
N MET A 59 -13.69 10.95 -10.84
CA MET A 59 -12.84 10.55 -11.97
C MET A 59 -13.64 9.84 -13.06
N LEU A 60 -14.59 8.96 -12.69
CA LEU A 60 -15.49 8.32 -13.65
C LEU A 60 -16.32 9.34 -14.45
N ARG A 61 -16.87 10.36 -13.78
CA ARG A 61 -17.59 11.45 -14.47
C ARG A 61 -16.67 12.32 -15.33
N ARG A 62 -15.39 12.44 -14.99
CA ARG A 62 -14.40 13.21 -15.76
C ARG A 62 -14.12 12.56 -17.10
N CYS A 63 -14.11 11.22 -17.19
CA CYS A 63 -13.88 10.50 -18.45
C CYS A 63 -14.82 10.96 -19.56
N ARG A 64 -16.12 11.08 -19.27
CA ARG A 64 -17.12 11.56 -20.24
C ARG A 64 -16.92 13.00 -20.68
N LYS A 65 -16.33 13.84 -19.81
CA LYS A 65 -16.01 15.23 -20.16
C LYS A 65 -14.79 15.33 -21.07
N LEU A 66 -13.81 14.42 -20.90
CA LEU A 66 -12.60 14.39 -21.72
C LEU A 66 -12.89 13.87 -23.14
N ASN A 67 -13.68 12.80 -23.26
CA ASN A 67 -14.16 12.29 -24.53
C ASN A 67 -15.55 11.66 -24.37
N PRO A 68 -16.63 12.33 -24.83
CA PRO A 68 -17.99 11.80 -24.75
C PRO A 68 -18.19 10.45 -25.47
N GLU A 69 -17.37 10.18 -26.48
CA GLU A 69 -17.47 8.95 -27.30
C GLU A 69 -16.60 7.78 -26.78
N ALA A 70 -15.74 8.03 -25.81
CA ALA A 70 -14.87 6.98 -25.27
C ALA A 70 -15.64 5.89 -24.52
N VAL A 71 -15.11 4.69 -24.50
CA VAL A 71 -15.53 3.65 -23.56
C VAL A 71 -15.03 4.00 -22.17
N VAL A 72 -15.92 4.03 -21.18
CA VAL A 72 -15.57 4.24 -19.77
C VAL A 72 -15.69 2.92 -19.02
N ALA A 73 -14.58 2.45 -18.48
CA ALA A 73 -14.47 1.22 -17.73
C ALA A 73 -14.07 1.49 -16.27
N ALA A 74 -14.71 0.81 -15.35
CA ALA A 74 -14.41 0.92 -13.93
C ALA A 74 -14.12 -0.45 -13.33
N CYS A 75 -13.06 -0.55 -12.53
CA CYS A 75 -12.76 -1.73 -11.74
C CYS A 75 -12.33 -1.34 -10.31
N GLY A 76 -12.12 -2.33 -9.43
CA GLY A 76 -11.57 -2.10 -8.11
C GLY A 76 -12.59 -2.07 -6.97
N CYS A 77 -12.14 -1.61 -5.80
CA CYS A 77 -12.88 -1.80 -4.55
C CYS A 77 -14.20 -1.03 -4.49
N TYR A 78 -14.28 0.18 -5.02
CA TYR A 78 -15.51 0.98 -4.96
C TYR A 78 -16.65 0.29 -5.74
N VAL A 79 -16.40 -0.10 -6.97
CA VAL A 79 -17.43 -0.77 -7.79
C VAL A 79 -17.81 -2.15 -7.26
N GLN A 80 -16.87 -2.85 -6.61
CA GLN A 80 -17.16 -4.14 -5.94
C GLN A 80 -18.08 -3.97 -4.73
N THR A 81 -17.92 -2.90 -3.95
CA THR A 81 -18.66 -2.69 -2.69
C THR A 81 -19.92 -1.83 -2.84
N HIS A 82 -20.05 -1.10 -3.94
CA HIS A 82 -21.18 -0.21 -4.25
C HIS A 82 -21.73 -0.46 -5.66
N PRO A 83 -22.16 -1.71 -5.97
CA PRO A 83 -22.57 -2.07 -7.32
C PRO A 83 -23.78 -1.28 -7.82
N GLU A 84 -24.76 -1.00 -6.96
CA GLU A 84 -25.96 -0.24 -7.30
C GLU A 84 -25.63 1.21 -7.64
N GLU A 85 -24.76 1.85 -6.83
CA GLU A 85 -24.30 3.21 -7.07
C GLU A 85 -23.46 3.28 -8.37
N ALA A 86 -22.56 2.31 -8.59
CA ALA A 86 -21.81 2.19 -9.83
C ALA A 86 -22.75 1.98 -11.04
N ALA A 87 -23.83 1.23 -10.87
CA ALA A 87 -24.84 1.04 -11.89
C ALA A 87 -25.55 2.34 -12.29
N SER A 88 -25.65 3.32 -11.42
CA SER A 88 -26.25 4.65 -11.71
C SER A 88 -25.32 5.60 -12.45
N LEU A 89 -24.02 5.29 -12.53
CA LEU A 89 -23.04 6.10 -13.27
C LEU A 89 -23.01 5.72 -14.76
N ASP A 90 -22.61 6.67 -15.59
CA ASP A 90 -22.46 6.45 -17.04
C ASP A 90 -21.15 5.72 -17.36
N ILE A 91 -21.13 4.41 -17.07
CA ILE A 91 -19.99 3.50 -17.23
C ILE A 91 -20.41 2.38 -18.20
N ASP A 92 -19.57 2.04 -19.15
CA ASP A 92 -19.87 1.02 -20.18
C ASP A 92 -19.44 -0.38 -19.71
N LEU A 93 -18.31 -0.49 -18.95
CA LEU A 93 -17.83 -1.73 -18.38
C LEU A 93 -17.57 -1.57 -16.87
N VAL A 94 -18.25 -2.38 -16.07
CA VAL A 94 -18.08 -2.43 -14.62
C VAL A 94 -17.51 -3.78 -14.21
N ALA A 95 -16.34 -3.81 -13.58
CA ALA A 95 -15.75 -5.02 -13.01
C ALA A 95 -15.34 -4.83 -11.55
N GLY A 96 -15.38 -5.90 -10.77
CA GLY A 96 -14.98 -5.89 -9.38
C GLY A 96 -13.47 -5.82 -9.17
N THR A 97 -13.02 -6.49 -8.12
CA THR A 97 -11.60 -6.61 -7.74
C THR A 97 -10.95 -7.91 -8.20
N GLY A 98 -11.65 -8.77 -8.93
CA GLY A 98 -11.13 -10.03 -9.47
C GLY A 98 -11.00 -9.99 -10.99
N ASP A 99 -10.22 -10.95 -11.51
CA ASP A 99 -10.09 -11.28 -12.93
C ASP A 99 -9.81 -10.08 -13.86
N ARG A 100 -8.60 -9.51 -13.69
CA ARG A 100 -8.14 -8.38 -14.51
C ARG A 100 -7.97 -8.75 -15.98
N MET A 101 -7.64 -10.02 -16.27
CA MET A 101 -7.47 -10.46 -17.65
C MET A 101 -8.82 -10.58 -18.35
N ALA A 102 -9.84 -11.16 -17.72
CA ALA A 102 -11.21 -11.18 -18.26
C ALA A 102 -11.78 -9.76 -18.41
N PHE A 103 -11.48 -8.85 -17.50
CA PHE A 103 -11.84 -7.43 -17.63
C PHE A 103 -11.28 -6.81 -18.91
N LEU A 104 -10.00 -7.05 -19.23
CA LEU A 104 -9.36 -6.51 -20.44
C LEU A 104 -9.89 -7.19 -21.71
N GLU A 105 -10.24 -8.48 -21.67
CA GLU A 105 -10.91 -9.17 -22.79
C GLU A 105 -12.28 -8.56 -23.10
N LEU A 106 -13.06 -8.28 -22.06
CA LEU A 106 -14.37 -7.62 -22.22
C LEU A 106 -14.23 -6.18 -22.70
N LEU A 107 -13.16 -5.48 -22.30
CA LEU A 107 -12.89 -4.10 -22.71
C LEU A 107 -12.77 -3.98 -24.24
N GLU A 108 -12.20 -4.98 -24.91
CA GLU A 108 -12.03 -4.99 -26.36
C GLU A 108 -13.34 -5.29 -27.11
N GLN A 109 -14.36 -5.83 -26.41
CA GLN A 109 -15.64 -6.24 -26.98
C GLN A 109 -16.80 -5.26 -26.64
N VAL A 110 -16.58 -4.40 -25.63
CA VAL A 110 -17.61 -3.49 -25.14
C VAL A 110 -17.76 -2.29 -26.06
N SER A 111 -19.00 -1.86 -26.25
CA SER A 111 -19.34 -0.60 -26.93
C SER A 111 -20.28 0.22 -26.04
N ARG A 112 -20.43 1.49 -26.33
CA ARG A 112 -21.35 2.39 -25.61
C ARG A 112 -22.82 1.96 -25.66
N GLU A 113 -23.18 1.16 -26.66
CA GLU A 113 -24.55 0.70 -26.85
C GLU A 113 -24.91 -0.49 -25.95
N LYS A 114 -23.89 -1.20 -25.41
CA LYS A 114 -24.08 -2.40 -24.61
C LYS A 114 -23.22 -2.36 -23.35
N ARG A 115 -23.84 -1.96 -22.24
CA ARG A 115 -23.21 -2.02 -20.92
C ARG A 115 -22.91 -3.47 -20.50
N VAL A 116 -21.72 -3.69 -19.95
CA VAL A 116 -21.30 -5.00 -19.44
C VAL A 116 -20.92 -4.88 -17.95
N THR A 117 -21.34 -5.85 -17.15
CA THR A 117 -21.01 -5.94 -15.74
C THR A 117 -20.39 -7.30 -15.44
N LEU A 118 -19.17 -7.29 -14.89
CA LEU A 118 -18.41 -8.46 -14.43
C LEU A 118 -18.18 -8.34 -12.92
N LEU A 119 -19.17 -8.70 -12.14
CA LEU A 119 -19.09 -8.70 -10.68
C LEU A 119 -19.34 -10.12 -10.17
N ASP A 120 -18.49 -10.56 -9.27
CA ASP A 120 -18.60 -11.83 -8.57
C ASP A 120 -18.74 -11.59 -7.05
N ASP A 121 -19.08 -12.65 -6.33
CA ASP A 121 -19.05 -12.64 -4.87
C ASP A 121 -17.60 -12.82 -4.38
N ALA A 122 -16.96 -11.72 -3.97
CA ALA A 122 -15.58 -11.73 -3.52
C ALA A 122 -15.35 -12.74 -2.37
N LEU A 123 -16.35 -12.98 -1.50
CA LEU A 123 -16.24 -13.92 -0.37
C LEU A 123 -16.12 -15.40 -0.83
N LYS A 124 -16.47 -15.69 -2.07
CA LYS A 124 -16.37 -17.05 -2.65
C LYS A 124 -15.05 -17.33 -3.35
N ARG A 125 -14.20 -16.32 -3.54
CA ARG A 125 -12.90 -16.48 -4.23
C ARG A 125 -11.98 -17.39 -3.44
N ARG A 126 -11.25 -18.28 -4.15
CA ARG A 126 -10.31 -19.22 -3.52
C ARG A 126 -8.96 -19.27 -4.24
N THR A 127 -8.85 -18.68 -5.42
CA THR A 127 -7.64 -18.72 -6.23
C THR A 127 -6.99 -17.34 -6.26
N PHE A 128 -5.67 -17.29 -6.12
CA PHE A 128 -4.89 -16.09 -6.34
C PHE A 128 -4.80 -15.79 -7.83
N GLU A 129 -5.07 -14.55 -8.23
CA GLU A 129 -4.87 -14.09 -9.60
C GLU A 129 -3.41 -13.72 -9.81
N VAL A 130 -2.71 -14.53 -10.58
CA VAL A 130 -1.32 -14.26 -10.96
C VAL A 130 -1.32 -13.22 -12.09
N LEU A 131 -0.72 -12.08 -11.82
CA LEU A 131 -0.56 -10.98 -12.76
C LEU A 131 0.92 -10.71 -12.98
N PRO A 132 1.33 -10.23 -14.18
CA PRO A 132 2.74 -9.87 -14.41
C PRO A 132 3.19 -8.72 -13.52
N ALA A 133 4.40 -8.83 -12.98
CA ALA A 133 5.07 -7.74 -12.28
C ALA A 133 6.05 -7.02 -13.21
N GLY A 134 6.44 -5.78 -12.87
CA GLY A 134 7.44 -5.02 -13.64
C GLY A 134 6.89 -4.24 -14.84
N GLY A 135 7.64 -4.25 -15.96
CA GLY A 135 7.23 -3.65 -17.23
C GLY A 135 7.27 -2.12 -17.30
N MET A 136 7.81 -1.45 -16.29
CA MET A 136 7.97 0.02 -16.28
C MET A 136 9.45 0.39 -16.23
N ALA A 137 10.07 0.48 -17.40
CA ALA A 137 11.51 0.70 -17.55
C ALA A 137 12.05 1.97 -16.85
N GLU A 138 11.22 2.97 -16.61
CA GLU A 138 11.60 4.22 -15.93
C GLU A 138 11.52 4.15 -14.41
N ARG A 139 11.03 3.03 -13.82
CA ARG A 139 10.93 2.88 -12.37
C ARG A 139 12.11 2.14 -11.79
N THR A 140 12.60 2.63 -10.66
CA THR A 140 13.69 2.03 -9.90
C THR A 140 13.20 0.92 -8.97
N ARG A 141 11.91 0.99 -8.58
CA ARG A 141 11.23 0.04 -7.68
C ARG A 141 10.10 -0.69 -8.38
N ALA A 142 10.07 -2.01 -8.24
CA ALA A 142 8.96 -2.85 -8.63
C ALA A 142 8.08 -3.20 -7.42
N MET A 143 6.81 -3.46 -7.69
CA MET A 143 5.89 -4.05 -6.72
C MET A 143 5.59 -5.48 -7.13
N LEU A 144 5.50 -6.39 -6.14
CA LEU A 144 5.02 -7.75 -6.33
C LEU A 144 3.90 -8.01 -5.31
N LYS A 145 2.70 -8.23 -5.82
CA LYS A 145 1.56 -8.63 -4.99
C LYS A 145 1.72 -10.11 -4.65
N VAL A 146 1.99 -10.42 -3.39
CA VAL A 146 2.18 -11.79 -2.91
C VAL A 146 0.97 -12.35 -2.18
N GLU A 147 0.03 -11.48 -1.79
CA GLU A 147 -1.18 -11.86 -1.08
C GLU A 147 -2.35 -10.94 -1.47
N ASP A 148 -3.57 -11.48 -1.48
CA ASP A 148 -4.80 -10.73 -1.68
C ASP A 148 -5.91 -11.26 -0.75
N GLY A 149 -6.72 -10.33 -0.24
CA GLY A 149 -7.83 -10.63 0.64
C GLY A 149 -7.51 -10.55 2.13
N CYS A 150 -8.55 -10.55 2.97
CA CYS A 150 -8.41 -10.44 4.42
C CYS A 150 -9.62 -11.05 5.14
N VAL A 151 -9.36 -11.76 6.24
CA VAL A 151 -10.40 -12.38 7.09
C VAL A 151 -10.42 -11.80 8.52
N ASN A 152 -9.77 -10.67 8.75
CA ASN A 152 -9.73 -10.05 10.08
C ASN A 152 -11.07 -9.42 10.48
N PHE A 153 -11.87 -8.97 9.52
CA PHE A 153 -13.17 -8.33 9.74
C PHE A 153 -13.11 -7.27 10.84
N CYS A 154 -12.09 -6.39 10.77
CA CYS A 154 -12.03 -5.21 11.63
C CYS A 154 -13.31 -4.42 11.47
N THR A 155 -13.88 -3.91 12.57
CA THR A 155 -15.24 -3.36 12.59
C THR A 155 -15.44 -2.15 11.67
N TYR A 156 -14.37 -1.46 11.30
CA TYR A 156 -14.36 -0.30 10.40
C TYR A 156 -14.06 -0.64 8.94
N CYS A 157 -13.67 -1.89 8.63
CA CYS A 157 -13.00 -2.20 7.36
C CYS A 157 -13.95 -2.87 6.36
N ILE A 158 -14.02 -2.30 5.15
CA ILE A 158 -14.81 -2.84 4.04
C ILE A 158 -14.04 -3.86 3.19
N ILE A 159 -12.73 -3.98 3.37
CA ILE A 159 -11.85 -4.76 2.51
C ILE A 159 -12.19 -6.26 2.44
N PRO A 160 -12.59 -6.95 3.53
CA PRO A 160 -13.02 -8.35 3.41
C PRO A 160 -14.16 -8.55 2.39
N TYR A 161 -15.06 -7.60 2.29
CA TYR A 161 -16.19 -7.63 1.35
C TYR A 161 -15.77 -7.23 -0.08
N ALA A 162 -14.74 -6.41 -0.21
CA ALA A 162 -14.21 -6.02 -1.51
C ALA A 162 -13.28 -7.07 -2.11
N ARG A 163 -12.44 -7.70 -1.29
CA ARG A 163 -11.34 -8.57 -1.75
C ARG A 163 -11.54 -10.05 -1.44
N GLY A 164 -12.40 -10.37 -0.46
CA GLY A 164 -12.66 -11.74 -0.03
C GLY A 164 -11.59 -12.36 0.86
N PRO A 165 -11.56 -13.71 1.00
CA PRO A 165 -10.61 -14.40 1.85
C PRO A 165 -9.18 -14.33 1.34
N VAL A 166 -8.23 -14.62 2.25
CA VAL A 166 -6.79 -14.70 1.96
C VAL A 166 -6.51 -15.66 0.82
N ARG A 167 -5.71 -15.22 -0.13
CA ARG A 167 -5.17 -15.99 -1.25
C ARG A 167 -3.71 -15.58 -1.44
N SER A 168 -2.83 -16.56 -1.50
CA SER A 168 -1.39 -16.35 -1.58
C SER A 168 -0.85 -16.67 -2.96
N LEU A 169 0.06 -15.84 -3.46
CA LEU A 169 0.89 -16.16 -4.61
C LEU A 169 1.76 -17.38 -4.28
N PRO A 170 1.79 -18.44 -5.08
CA PRO A 170 2.69 -19.55 -4.86
C PRO A 170 4.14 -19.12 -4.75
N LYS A 171 4.90 -19.68 -3.80
CA LYS A 171 6.30 -19.30 -3.55
C LYS A 171 7.18 -19.40 -4.79
N ALA A 172 7.02 -20.48 -5.57
CA ALA A 172 7.78 -20.67 -6.83
C ALA A 172 7.52 -19.55 -7.84
N GLU A 173 6.27 -19.08 -7.93
CA GLU A 173 5.89 -17.97 -8.79
C GLU A 173 6.48 -16.65 -8.30
N ALA A 174 6.43 -16.40 -6.99
CA ALA A 174 7.06 -15.21 -6.40
C ALA A 174 8.57 -15.17 -6.67
N VAL A 175 9.26 -16.30 -6.56
CA VAL A 175 10.69 -16.44 -6.90
C VAL A 175 10.92 -16.15 -8.38
N SER A 176 10.16 -16.77 -9.28
CA SER A 176 10.29 -16.56 -10.74
C SER A 176 10.12 -15.11 -11.14
N GLN A 177 9.05 -14.45 -10.63
CA GLN A 177 8.82 -13.03 -10.92
C GLN A 177 9.92 -12.13 -10.30
N THR A 178 10.47 -12.50 -9.14
CA THR A 178 11.59 -11.76 -8.53
C THR A 178 12.84 -11.84 -9.39
N GLU A 179 13.18 -13.01 -9.92
CA GLU A 179 14.31 -13.18 -10.84
C GLU A 179 14.13 -12.38 -12.12
N GLN A 180 12.93 -12.38 -12.69
CA GLN A 180 12.61 -11.56 -13.86
C GLN A 180 12.82 -10.07 -13.57
N LEU A 181 12.27 -9.55 -12.47
CA LEU A 181 12.40 -8.14 -12.07
C LEU A 181 13.87 -7.74 -11.87
N ARG A 182 14.66 -8.62 -11.28
CA ARG A 182 16.11 -8.42 -11.16
C ARG A 182 16.81 -8.31 -12.53
N GLN A 183 16.43 -9.18 -13.49
CA GLN A 183 16.95 -9.15 -14.85
C GLN A 183 16.53 -7.89 -15.63
N GLU A 184 15.33 -7.37 -15.36
CA GLU A 184 14.84 -6.10 -15.89
C GLU A 184 15.55 -4.87 -15.30
N GLY A 185 16.42 -5.05 -14.28
CA GLY A 185 17.29 -4.00 -13.73
C GLY A 185 16.68 -3.19 -12.60
N TYR A 186 15.56 -3.63 -12.01
CA TYR A 186 15.03 -3.01 -10.79
C TYR A 186 16.03 -3.13 -9.63
N ARG A 187 16.08 -2.11 -8.79
CA ARG A 187 16.98 -2.03 -7.63
C ARG A 187 16.29 -2.28 -6.29
N GLU A 188 14.98 -2.16 -6.27
CA GLU A 188 14.19 -2.46 -5.06
C GLU A 188 12.89 -3.19 -5.44
N LEU A 189 12.56 -4.23 -4.68
CA LEU A 189 11.31 -4.97 -4.76
C LEU A 189 10.49 -4.71 -3.50
N VAL A 190 9.25 -4.24 -3.70
CA VAL A 190 8.28 -4.04 -2.61
C VAL A 190 7.28 -5.19 -2.62
N LEU A 191 7.36 -6.09 -1.65
CA LEU A 191 6.34 -7.11 -1.44
C LEU A 191 5.07 -6.47 -0.89
N THR A 192 3.97 -6.60 -1.60
CA THR A 192 2.69 -5.98 -1.24
C THR A 192 1.55 -6.98 -1.22
N GLY A 193 0.48 -6.60 -0.55
CA GLY A 193 -0.76 -7.36 -0.42
C GLY A 193 -1.76 -6.58 0.40
N ILE A 194 -2.89 -7.18 0.64
CA ILE A 194 -3.93 -6.63 1.54
C ILE A 194 -3.52 -6.86 3.01
N GLU A 195 -3.03 -8.07 3.30
CA GLU A 195 -2.53 -8.47 4.62
C GLU A 195 -1.40 -9.49 4.45
N ILE A 196 -0.22 -9.03 4.03
CA ILE A 196 0.91 -9.93 3.69
C ILE A 196 1.34 -10.86 4.84
N SER A 197 1.04 -10.47 6.09
CA SER A 197 1.27 -11.32 7.27
C SER A 197 0.52 -12.64 7.22
N ARG A 198 -0.48 -12.75 6.38
CA ARG A 198 -1.30 -13.96 6.17
C ARG A 198 -0.86 -14.81 4.99
N TRP A 199 0.18 -14.41 4.28
CA TRP A 199 0.72 -15.23 3.20
C TRP A 199 1.02 -16.66 3.69
N GLY A 200 0.63 -17.64 2.91
CA GLY A 200 0.80 -19.08 3.19
C GLY A 200 -0.35 -19.74 3.95
N HIS A 201 -1.22 -18.96 4.65
CA HIS A 201 -2.29 -19.54 5.46
C HIS A 201 -3.32 -20.36 4.66
N ASP A 202 -3.57 -20.01 3.41
CA ASP A 202 -4.47 -20.72 2.50
C ASP A 202 -3.78 -21.90 1.81
N LEU A 203 -2.45 -21.91 1.71
CA LEU A 203 -1.66 -22.95 1.03
C LEU A 203 -1.61 -24.27 1.81
N LYS A 204 -1.83 -24.25 3.12
CA LYS A 204 -1.89 -25.43 4.01
C LYS A 204 -0.63 -26.32 3.99
N ASN A 205 0.51 -25.74 3.62
CA ASN A 205 1.81 -26.42 3.57
C ASN A 205 2.72 -26.08 4.75
N GLY A 206 2.24 -25.30 5.72
CA GLY A 206 2.97 -24.86 6.91
C GLY A 206 3.94 -23.69 6.67
N GLU A 207 4.09 -23.21 5.46
CA GLU A 207 4.91 -22.04 5.13
C GLU A 207 4.25 -20.75 5.61
N THR A 208 5.09 -19.81 5.99
CA THR A 208 4.71 -18.47 6.48
C THR A 208 5.43 -17.39 5.71
N LEU A 209 5.12 -16.12 6.01
CA LEU A 209 5.74 -14.98 5.33
C LEU A 209 7.28 -15.02 5.37
N ILE A 210 7.89 -15.47 6.47
CA ILE A 210 9.37 -15.50 6.56
C ILE A 210 9.98 -16.53 5.61
N ASP A 211 9.28 -17.66 5.36
CA ASP A 211 9.74 -18.67 4.39
C ASP A 211 9.68 -18.14 2.94
N LEU A 212 8.70 -17.29 2.65
CA LEU A 212 8.64 -16.54 1.38
C LEU A 212 9.78 -15.54 1.28
N LEU A 213 10.02 -14.76 2.36
CA LEU A 213 11.05 -13.73 2.36
C LEU A 213 12.45 -14.30 2.12
N GLU A 214 12.78 -15.44 2.73
CA GLU A 214 14.05 -16.12 2.50
C GLU A 214 14.23 -16.52 1.02
N ALA A 215 13.20 -17.12 0.43
CA ALA A 215 13.25 -17.54 -0.97
C ALA A 215 13.34 -16.33 -1.93
N VAL A 216 12.55 -15.29 -1.70
CA VAL A 216 12.56 -14.04 -2.49
C VAL A 216 13.88 -13.30 -2.31
N SER A 217 14.45 -13.24 -1.09
CA SER A 217 15.74 -12.63 -0.81
C SER A 217 16.88 -13.28 -1.60
N ALA A 218 16.89 -14.61 -1.64
CA ALA A 218 17.88 -15.36 -2.42
C ALA A 218 17.75 -15.07 -3.94
N ALA A 219 16.53 -15.01 -4.47
CA ALA A 219 16.25 -14.71 -5.88
C ALA A 219 16.56 -13.25 -6.25
N ALA A 220 16.34 -12.32 -5.32
CA ALA A 220 16.57 -10.90 -5.52
C ALA A 220 18.07 -10.52 -5.62
N GLY A 221 18.96 -11.32 -5.02
CA GLY A 221 20.40 -11.04 -5.02
C GLY A 221 20.73 -9.70 -4.34
N ASP A 222 21.24 -8.74 -5.10
CA ASP A 222 21.58 -7.38 -4.64
C ASP A 222 20.40 -6.40 -4.66
N MET A 223 19.26 -6.78 -5.25
CA MET A 223 18.05 -5.97 -5.24
C MET A 223 17.47 -5.88 -3.82
N ARG A 224 17.20 -4.67 -3.31
CA ARG A 224 16.65 -4.44 -1.97
C ARG A 224 15.24 -5.00 -1.87
N LEU A 225 14.91 -5.59 -0.72
CA LEU A 225 13.55 -6.02 -0.40
C LEU A 225 12.92 -5.06 0.61
N ARG A 226 11.71 -4.65 0.33
CA ARG A 226 10.88 -3.86 1.25
C ARG A 226 9.53 -4.52 1.46
N LEU A 227 9.05 -4.47 2.69
CA LEU A 227 7.76 -5.06 3.05
C LEU A 227 6.64 -4.03 2.98
N GLY A 228 5.46 -4.46 2.58
CA GLY A 228 4.21 -3.78 2.81
C GLY A 228 3.80 -3.82 4.28
N SER A 229 2.53 -3.50 4.55
CA SER A 229 2.01 -3.44 5.93
C SER A 229 1.97 -4.81 6.59
N LEU A 230 2.40 -4.85 7.85
CA LEU A 230 2.46 -6.05 8.68
C LEU A 230 1.50 -5.93 9.87
N GLU A 231 0.90 -7.05 10.23
CA GLU A 231 0.20 -7.18 11.51
C GLU A 231 1.24 -7.38 12.64
N PRO A 232 1.09 -6.70 13.81
CA PRO A 232 2.09 -6.78 14.88
C PRO A 232 2.44 -8.19 15.34
N ARG A 233 1.48 -9.12 15.34
CA ARG A 233 1.71 -10.52 15.77
C ARG A 233 2.66 -11.30 14.88
N THR A 234 2.91 -10.85 13.66
CA THR A 234 3.90 -11.45 12.75
C THR A 234 5.32 -11.23 13.25
N ILE A 235 5.55 -10.14 13.98
CA ILE A 235 6.86 -9.80 14.53
C ILE A 235 7.13 -10.65 15.77
N THR A 236 7.60 -11.87 15.55
CA THR A 236 8.07 -12.80 16.58
C THR A 236 9.60 -12.79 16.64
N GLU A 237 10.18 -13.38 17.68
CA GLU A 237 11.63 -13.52 17.79
C GLU A 237 12.21 -14.31 16.61
N ASP A 238 11.55 -15.41 16.22
CA ASP A 238 11.98 -16.22 15.07
C ASP A 238 11.90 -15.41 13.77
N PHE A 239 10.81 -14.66 13.54
CA PHE A 239 10.71 -13.78 12.38
C PHE A 239 11.86 -12.77 12.37
N CYS A 240 12.11 -12.07 13.48
CA CYS A 240 13.15 -11.04 13.54
C CYS A 240 14.55 -11.62 13.33
N ARG A 241 14.85 -12.74 13.96
CA ARG A 241 16.14 -13.44 13.82
C ARG A 241 16.41 -13.86 12.36
N ARG A 242 15.41 -14.46 11.71
CA ARG A 242 15.52 -14.91 10.31
C ARG A 242 15.56 -13.72 9.35
N ALA A 243 14.70 -12.73 9.55
CA ALA A 243 14.62 -11.52 8.72
C ALA A 243 15.89 -10.67 8.80
N ALA A 244 16.51 -10.55 9.99
CA ALA A 244 17.77 -9.83 10.18
C ALA A 244 18.97 -10.51 9.51
N ALA A 245 18.86 -11.81 9.21
CA ALA A 245 19.88 -12.55 8.45
C ALA A 245 19.81 -12.31 6.93
N LEU A 246 18.74 -11.65 6.42
CA LEU A 246 18.59 -11.36 5.00
C LEU A 246 19.38 -10.10 4.62
N PRO A 247 20.41 -10.21 3.77
CA PRO A 247 21.36 -9.11 3.55
C PRO A 247 20.76 -7.92 2.77
N ASN A 248 19.66 -8.14 2.07
CA ASN A 248 19.00 -7.16 1.21
C ASN A 248 17.65 -6.67 1.75
N LEU A 249 17.22 -7.13 2.94
CA LEU A 249 15.98 -6.64 3.55
C LEU A 249 16.16 -5.22 4.10
N CYS A 250 15.32 -4.32 3.66
CA CYS A 250 15.26 -2.96 4.17
C CYS A 250 14.76 -2.92 5.63
N PRO A 251 15.46 -2.27 6.56
CA PRO A 251 15.04 -2.13 7.95
C PRO A 251 13.93 -1.09 8.09
N HIS A 252 12.82 -1.31 7.39
CA HIS A 252 11.62 -0.49 7.38
C HIS A 252 10.41 -1.40 7.57
N PHE A 253 9.65 -1.18 8.64
CA PHE A 253 8.52 -2.02 9.01
C PHE A 253 7.29 -1.15 9.26
N HIS A 254 6.30 -1.27 8.38
CA HIS A 254 5.02 -0.62 8.59
C HIS A 254 4.09 -1.55 9.39
N LEU A 255 3.86 -1.23 10.66
CA LEU A 255 3.00 -2.01 11.57
C LEU A 255 1.64 -1.34 11.72
N SER A 256 0.56 -2.06 11.45
CA SER A 256 -0.81 -1.54 11.53
C SER A 256 -1.26 -1.37 12.98
N LEU A 257 -1.05 -0.18 13.61
CA LEU A 257 -1.46 0.12 14.99
C LEU A 257 -2.95 0.38 15.11
N GLN A 258 -3.46 1.34 14.37
CA GLN A 258 -4.83 1.85 14.34
C GLN A 258 -5.26 2.63 15.59
N SER A 259 -4.92 2.20 16.81
CA SER A 259 -5.14 2.90 18.09
C SER A 259 -4.11 2.48 19.13
N GLY A 260 -3.74 3.36 20.04
CA GLY A 260 -2.88 3.08 21.19
C GLY A 260 -3.65 2.84 22.50
N CYS A 261 -4.95 2.53 22.43
CA CYS A 261 -5.80 2.20 23.58
C CYS A 261 -6.43 0.82 23.39
N ASP A 262 -6.31 -0.05 24.39
CA ASP A 262 -6.79 -1.44 24.32
C ASP A 262 -8.31 -1.55 24.16
N ASP A 263 -9.10 -0.68 24.81
CA ASP A 263 -10.55 -0.69 24.69
C ASP A 263 -10.97 -0.29 23.26
N THR A 264 -10.31 0.69 22.67
CA THR A 264 -10.54 1.07 21.27
C THR A 264 -10.11 -0.05 20.31
N LEU A 265 -8.95 -0.68 20.51
CA LEU A 265 -8.49 -1.83 19.70
C LEU A 265 -9.48 -3.00 19.78
N LYS A 266 -10.06 -3.27 20.97
CA LYS A 266 -11.08 -4.29 21.16
C LYS A 266 -12.37 -3.95 20.39
N ARG A 267 -12.85 -2.72 20.45
CA ARG A 267 -14.01 -2.26 19.66
C ARG A 267 -13.73 -2.33 18.15
N MET A 268 -12.50 -2.04 17.74
CA MET A 268 -12.02 -2.21 16.35
C MET A 268 -11.92 -3.69 15.90
N ASN A 269 -12.10 -4.66 16.81
CA ASN A 269 -11.88 -6.10 16.59
C ASN A 269 -10.42 -6.41 16.17
N ARG A 270 -9.45 -5.67 16.72
CA ARG A 270 -8.03 -5.99 16.51
C ARG A 270 -7.66 -7.25 17.31
N LYS A 271 -6.69 -8.01 16.80
CA LYS A 271 -6.28 -9.30 17.37
C LYS A 271 -5.00 -9.20 18.22
N TYR A 272 -4.65 -8.00 18.59
CA TYR A 272 -3.52 -7.64 19.46
C TYR A 272 -3.95 -6.47 20.36
N ASP A 273 -3.20 -6.28 21.44
CA ASP A 273 -3.27 -5.18 22.37
C ASP A 273 -2.01 -4.29 22.29
N THR A 274 -1.99 -3.23 23.07
CA THR A 274 -0.85 -2.30 23.14
C THR A 274 0.42 -2.98 23.67
N ALA A 275 0.29 -3.92 24.62
CA ALA A 275 1.44 -4.66 25.14
C ALA A 275 2.11 -5.51 24.06
N ARG A 276 1.30 -6.23 23.25
CA ARG A 276 1.80 -7.03 22.12
C ARG A 276 2.42 -6.14 21.02
N PHE A 277 1.84 -4.98 20.76
CA PHE A 277 2.41 -4.03 19.80
C PHE A 277 3.78 -3.51 20.27
N ARG A 278 3.87 -3.08 21.54
CA ARG A 278 5.13 -2.63 22.15
C ARG A 278 6.21 -3.72 22.09
N GLN A 279 5.84 -4.97 22.36
CA GLN A 279 6.75 -6.12 22.20
C GLN A 279 7.28 -6.24 20.76
N SER A 280 6.43 -6.03 19.76
CA SER A 280 6.86 -6.08 18.35
C SER A 280 7.88 -4.98 18.04
N VAL A 281 7.66 -3.76 18.49
CA VAL A 281 8.60 -2.64 18.32
C VAL A 281 9.93 -2.94 19.03
N ALA A 282 9.88 -3.48 20.25
CA ALA A 282 11.07 -3.86 21.00
C ALA A 282 11.88 -4.94 20.28
N LEU A 283 11.23 -5.98 19.74
CA LEU A 283 11.90 -7.02 18.95
C LEU A 283 12.58 -6.44 17.72
N LEU A 284 11.92 -5.58 16.97
CA LEU A 284 12.53 -4.93 15.80
C LEU A 284 13.76 -4.13 16.19
N ASN A 285 13.70 -3.35 17.26
CA ASN A 285 14.85 -2.58 17.77
C ASN A 285 15.99 -3.45 18.32
N THR A 286 15.69 -4.70 18.73
CA THR A 286 16.71 -5.64 19.20
C THR A 286 17.49 -6.27 18.04
N TYR A 287 16.80 -6.60 16.94
CA TYR A 287 17.38 -7.36 15.83
C TYR A 287 17.87 -6.48 14.67
N PHE A 288 17.41 -5.25 14.56
CA PHE A 288 17.78 -4.33 13.48
C PHE A 288 18.42 -3.06 14.05
N ASP A 289 19.44 -2.57 13.38
CA ASP A 289 20.03 -1.28 13.73
C ASP A 289 19.14 -0.15 13.21
N ARG A 290 18.57 0.64 14.14
CA ARG A 290 17.69 1.79 13.87
C ARG A 290 16.61 1.52 12.82
N PRO A 291 15.75 0.51 13.00
CA PRO A 291 14.70 0.26 12.04
C PRO A 291 13.73 1.44 11.99
N ALA A 292 13.24 1.78 10.81
CA ALA A 292 12.13 2.69 10.68
C ALA A 292 10.82 1.94 10.93
N VAL A 293 10.25 2.08 12.10
CA VAL A 293 8.90 1.59 12.39
C VAL A 293 7.91 2.69 12.04
N THR A 294 7.02 2.41 11.08
CA THR A 294 5.97 3.33 10.65
C THR A 294 4.60 2.73 10.92
N THR A 295 3.56 3.56 10.98
CA THR A 295 2.22 3.07 11.34
C THR A 295 1.08 3.94 10.81
N ASP A 296 -0.14 3.36 10.85
CA ASP A 296 -1.39 4.07 10.64
C ASP A 296 -2.11 4.30 11.98
N LEU A 297 -2.76 5.45 12.14
CA LEU A 297 -3.59 5.80 13.28
C LEU A 297 -4.95 6.32 12.83
N ILE A 298 -6.02 5.78 13.39
CA ILE A 298 -7.39 6.25 13.20
C ILE A 298 -7.83 7.04 14.44
N CYS A 299 -8.14 8.32 14.26
CA CYS A 299 -8.60 9.21 15.32
C CYS A 299 -10.12 9.38 15.30
N GLY A 300 -10.73 9.40 16.49
CA GLY A 300 -12.17 9.54 16.63
C GLY A 300 -12.95 8.33 16.12
N PHE A 301 -12.44 7.14 16.42
CA PHE A 301 -13.21 5.90 16.24
C PHE A 301 -14.51 5.98 17.04
N PRO A 302 -15.62 5.36 16.60
CA PRO A 302 -16.89 5.36 17.35
C PRO A 302 -16.69 5.06 18.84
N GLU A 303 -17.35 5.83 19.68
CA GLU A 303 -17.32 5.74 21.16
C GLU A 303 -15.92 6.03 21.78
N GLU A 304 -14.95 6.50 21.01
CA GLU A 304 -13.62 6.87 21.56
C GLU A 304 -13.74 8.09 22.50
N THR A 305 -13.37 7.91 23.77
CA THR A 305 -13.36 9.00 24.75
C THR A 305 -12.10 9.86 24.66
N GLU A 306 -12.06 10.98 25.39
CA GLU A 306 -10.86 11.81 25.44
C GLU A 306 -9.72 11.12 26.22
N GLU A 307 -10.06 10.34 27.24
CA GLU A 307 -9.10 9.55 28.03
C GLU A 307 -8.47 8.45 27.19
N GLU A 308 -9.22 7.76 26.37
CA GLU A 308 -8.73 6.74 25.43
C GLU A 308 -7.82 7.35 24.35
N PHE A 309 -8.20 8.53 23.84
CA PHE A 309 -7.37 9.26 22.91
C PHE A 309 -6.07 9.76 23.56
N ALA A 310 -6.12 10.25 24.84
CA ALA A 310 -4.92 10.62 25.58
C ALA A 310 -3.97 9.43 25.80
N GLN A 311 -4.50 8.23 26.09
CA GLN A 311 -3.70 7.00 26.16
C GLN A 311 -3.04 6.70 24.80
N THR A 312 -3.76 6.87 23.70
CA THR A 312 -3.21 6.71 22.36
C THR A 312 -2.05 7.67 22.09
N LEU A 313 -2.17 8.95 22.46
CA LEU A 313 -1.07 9.91 22.30
C LEU A 313 0.15 9.55 23.16
N ALA A 314 -0.04 9.09 24.37
CA ALA A 314 1.05 8.61 25.23
C ALA A 314 1.74 7.39 24.59
N PHE A 315 0.96 6.43 24.13
CA PHE A 315 1.46 5.19 23.52
C PHE A 315 2.29 5.44 22.26
N ILE A 316 1.85 6.33 21.35
CA ILE A 316 2.64 6.62 20.14
C ILE A 316 3.97 7.33 20.47
N ARG A 317 4.03 8.16 21.53
CA ARG A 317 5.29 8.73 22.02
C ARG A 317 6.24 7.66 22.55
N ASP A 318 5.73 6.72 23.33
CA ASP A 318 6.53 5.61 23.88
C ASP A 318 7.11 4.71 22.78
N CYS A 319 6.37 4.48 21.69
CA CYS A 319 6.82 3.64 20.58
C CYS A 319 7.88 4.30 19.69
N GLY A 320 7.92 5.65 19.60
CA GLY A 320 8.94 6.37 18.84
C GLY A 320 8.92 6.11 17.34
N PHE A 321 7.76 6.23 16.71
CA PHE A 321 7.60 5.94 15.27
C PHE A 321 8.43 6.87 14.38
N ALA A 322 9.04 6.30 13.33
CA ALA A 322 9.79 7.05 12.32
C ALA A 322 8.86 7.90 11.43
N ALA A 323 7.65 7.42 11.14
CA ALA A 323 6.60 8.17 10.45
C ALA A 323 5.22 7.58 10.77
N MET A 324 4.17 8.38 10.65
CA MET A 324 2.80 7.96 10.89
C MET A 324 1.85 8.53 9.84
N HIS A 325 0.89 7.72 9.42
CA HIS A 325 -0.27 8.18 8.66
C HIS A 325 -1.48 8.31 9.59
N ILE A 326 -2.02 9.50 9.69
CA ILE A 326 -3.10 9.82 10.62
C ILE A 326 -4.36 10.12 9.84
N PHE A 327 -5.44 9.43 10.21
CA PHE A 327 -6.74 9.53 9.55
C PHE A 327 -7.84 9.82 10.58
N PRO A 328 -8.67 10.85 10.39
CA PRO A 328 -9.95 10.88 11.07
C PRO A 328 -10.79 9.68 10.64
N TYR A 329 -11.49 9.05 11.58
CA TYR A 329 -12.33 7.88 11.26
C TYR A 329 -13.35 8.22 10.17
N SER A 330 -13.37 7.39 9.12
CA SER A 330 -14.27 7.52 7.97
C SER A 330 -15.34 6.43 7.99
N ILE A 331 -16.61 6.82 8.10
CA ILE A 331 -17.73 5.89 8.12
C ILE A 331 -17.80 5.09 6.81
N ARG A 332 -17.87 3.77 6.93
CA ARG A 332 -18.03 2.84 5.80
C ARG A 332 -19.37 2.12 5.90
N PRO A 333 -20.36 2.45 5.03
CA PRO A 333 -21.63 1.72 5.00
C PRO A 333 -21.41 0.20 4.92
N GLY A 334 -22.23 -0.57 5.62
CA GLY A 334 -22.12 -2.03 5.69
C GLY A 334 -21.10 -2.57 6.70
N THR A 335 -20.31 -1.72 7.37
CA THR A 335 -19.40 -2.12 8.45
C THR A 335 -20.08 -2.01 9.83
N LYS A 336 -19.61 -2.79 10.81
CA LYS A 336 -20.14 -2.73 12.17
C LYS A 336 -19.97 -1.36 12.81
N ALA A 337 -18.82 -0.72 12.62
CA ALA A 337 -18.54 0.59 13.18
C ALA A 337 -19.42 1.71 12.61
N ALA A 338 -20.01 1.53 11.44
CA ALA A 338 -20.96 2.50 10.89
C ALA A 338 -22.27 2.60 11.69
N ALA A 339 -22.65 1.53 12.42
CA ALA A 339 -23.84 1.46 13.24
C ALA A 339 -23.61 1.86 14.72
N MET A 340 -22.35 2.11 15.12
CA MET A 340 -21.98 2.53 16.47
C MET A 340 -22.20 4.04 16.65
N GLU A 341 -22.22 4.52 17.91
CA GLU A 341 -22.33 5.94 18.22
C GLU A 341 -21.10 6.71 17.69
N GLN A 342 -21.34 7.69 16.84
CA GLN A 342 -20.29 8.39 16.12
C GLN A 342 -19.72 9.55 16.93
N VAL A 343 -18.40 9.64 16.99
CA VAL A 343 -17.72 10.85 17.48
C VAL A 343 -18.00 12.01 16.51
N PRO A 344 -18.31 13.22 17.01
CA PRO A 344 -18.58 14.38 16.15
C PRO A 344 -17.41 14.69 15.19
N PRO A 345 -17.70 15.11 13.95
CA PRO A 345 -16.65 15.38 12.94
C PRO A 345 -15.57 16.36 13.42
N ALA A 346 -15.98 17.45 14.10
CA ALA A 346 -15.03 18.44 14.63
C ALA A 346 -14.06 17.83 15.67
N VAL A 347 -14.52 16.86 16.48
CA VAL A 347 -13.68 16.17 17.46
C VAL A 347 -12.71 15.23 16.75
N LYS A 348 -13.15 14.52 15.69
CA LYS A 348 -12.27 13.67 14.87
C LYS A 348 -11.12 14.48 14.27
N GLU A 349 -11.43 15.62 13.66
CA GLU A 349 -10.44 16.52 13.05
C GLU A 349 -9.48 17.11 14.10
N MET A 350 -10.00 17.55 15.24
CA MET A 350 -9.17 18.06 16.33
C MET A 350 -8.20 16.99 16.86
N ARG A 351 -8.68 15.74 17.05
CA ARG A 351 -7.83 14.62 17.48
C ARG A 351 -6.78 14.28 16.45
N ALA A 352 -7.17 14.23 15.16
CA ALA A 352 -6.22 14.00 14.07
C ALA A 352 -5.12 15.08 14.02
N ALA A 353 -5.48 16.36 14.19
CA ALA A 353 -4.50 17.45 14.24
C ALA A 353 -3.52 17.31 15.43
N ARG A 354 -4.02 16.96 16.62
CA ARG A 354 -3.18 16.72 17.81
C ARG A 354 -2.23 15.52 17.62
N ALA A 355 -2.74 14.45 17.01
CA ALA A 355 -1.89 13.29 16.70
C ALA A 355 -0.85 13.61 15.63
N ALA A 356 -1.17 14.44 14.63
CA ALA A 356 -0.25 14.89 13.60
C ALA A 356 0.93 15.69 14.20
N GLN A 357 0.69 16.56 15.19
CA GLN A 357 1.75 17.27 15.89
C GLN A 357 2.74 16.29 16.56
N VAL A 358 2.23 15.26 17.25
CA VAL A 358 3.08 14.24 17.87
C VAL A 358 3.85 13.46 16.80
N ALA A 359 3.21 13.12 15.69
CA ALA A 359 3.87 12.42 14.59
C ALA A 359 5.01 13.24 13.98
N GLU A 360 4.83 14.55 13.81
CA GLU A 360 5.89 15.47 13.34
C GLU A 360 7.06 15.54 14.32
N GLU A 361 6.79 15.65 15.64
CA GLU A 361 7.83 15.62 16.68
C GLU A 361 8.68 14.35 16.59
N LEU A 362 8.02 13.18 16.49
CA LEU A 362 8.67 11.89 16.40
C LEU A 362 9.46 11.73 15.10
N HIS A 363 8.87 12.14 13.96
CA HIS A 363 9.53 12.10 12.67
C HIS A 363 10.83 12.91 12.66
N ARG A 364 10.79 14.15 13.15
CA ARG A 364 12.00 15.00 13.30
C ARG A 364 13.04 14.38 14.21
N ALA A 365 12.63 13.77 15.32
CA ALA A 365 13.55 13.07 16.21
C ALA A 365 14.22 11.89 15.49
N TYR A 366 13.48 11.11 14.70
CA TYR A 366 14.01 10.02 13.91
C TYR A 366 15.00 10.52 12.84
N LEU A 367 14.64 11.56 12.07
CA LEU A 367 15.51 12.16 11.05
C LEU A 367 16.81 12.69 11.64
N ASN A 368 16.74 13.41 12.78
CA ASN A 368 17.92 13.89 13.48
C ASN A 368 18.84 12.75 13.95
N GLY A 369 18.25 11.61 14.33
CA GLY A 369 19.00 10.38 14.64
C GLY A 369 19.72 9.75 13.44
N CYS A 370 19.34 10.11 12.21
CA CYS A 370 20.03 9.67 10.99
C CYS A 370 21.29 10.50 10.66
N VAL A 371 21.46 11.69 11.24
CA VAL A 371 22.62 12.55 10.98
C VAL A 371 23.90 11.86 11.46
N GLY A 372 24.93 11.89 10.63
CA GLY A 372 26.21 11.20 10.84
C GLY A 372 26.23 9.74 10.36
N GLN A 373 25.08 9.15 10.03
CA GLN A 373 25.00 7.78 9.49
C GLN A 373 25.32 7.75 8.01
N VAL A 374 25.75 6.59 7.51
CA VAL A 374 25.95 6.32 6.09
C VAL A 374 24.90 5.33 5.61
N TYR A 375 24.16 5.70 4.57
CA TYR A 375 23.13 4.84 3.97
C TYR A 375 23.39 4.60 2.48
N PRO A 376 23.15 3.38 1.96
CA PRO A 376 23.08 3.11 0.52
C PRO A 376 21.77 3.65 -0.03
N VAL A 377 21.77 4.87 -0.56
CA VAL A 377 20.58 5.55 -1.11
C VAL A 377 20.34 5.09 -2.54
N LEU A 378 19.10 4.67 -2.85
CA LEU A 378 18.63 4.45 -4.22
C LEU A 378 18.07 5.77 -4.74
N PHE A 379 18.74 6.36 -5.72
CA PHE A 379 18.30 7.59 -6.37
C PHE A 379 17.27 7.30 -7.47
N GLU A 380 16.23 8.12 -7.52
CA GLU A 380 15.01 7.82 -8.30
C GLU A 380 14.65 8.93 -9.29
N GLN A 381 14.84 10.17 -8.91
CA GLN A 381 14.44 11.32 -9.73
C GLN A 381 15.25 12.56 -9.39
N VAL A 382 15.14 13.57 -10.25
CA VAL A 382 15.63 14.92 -9.97
C VAL A 382 14.42 15.80 -9.64
N LYS A 383 14.49 16.50 -8.50
CA LYS A 383 13.45 17.41 -8.02
C LYS A 383 14.11 18.69 -7.55
N ASP A 384 13.66 19.83 -8.07
CA ASP A 384 14.20 21.17 -7.74
C ASP A 384 15.72 21.28 -7.90
N GLY A 385 16.29 20.59 -8.91
CA GLY A 385 17.71 20.57 -9.20
C GLY A 385 18.54 19.64 -8.31
N LEU A 386 17.92 18.89 -7.43
CA LEU A 386 18.59 17.91 -6.59
C LEU A 386 18.18 16.47 -6.98
N SER A 387 19.16 15.57 -6.98
CA SER A 387 18.90 14.15 -7.07
C SER A 387 18.26 13.67 -5.76
N THR A 388 17.10 13.05 -5.87
CA THR A 388 16.34 12.53 -4.71
C THR A 388 16.21 11.02 -4.78
N GLY A 389 16.19 10.38 -3.63
CA GLY A 389 16.04 8.94 -3.51
C GLY A 389 15.71 8.52 -2.09
N HIS A 390 15.67 7.22 -1.84
CA HIS A 390 15.33 6.69 -0.52
C HIS A 390 16.44 5.81 0.04
N ALA A 391 16.75 6.03 1.30
CA ALA A 391 17.57 5.16 2.12
C ALA A 391 16.83 3.83 2.42
N PRO A 392 17.53 2.79 2.92
CA PRO A 392 16.88 1.52 3.26
C PRO A 392 15.77 1.67 4.32
N ASN A 393 15.90 2.61 5.26
CA ASN A 393 14.86 2.96 6.24
C ASN A 393 13.69 3.78 5.67
N TYR A 394 13.64 3.96 4.34
CA TYR A 394 12.60 4.69 3.61
C TYR A 394 12.56 6.20 3.83
N MET A 395 13.57 6.78 4.45
CA MET A 395 13.71 8.24 4.54
C MET A 395 14.19 8.80 3.21
N GLU A 396 13.58 9.91 2.78
CA GLU A 396 13.97 10.63 1.56
C GLU A 396 15.31 11.34 1.79
N VAL A 397 16.20 11.22 0.82
CA VAL A 397 17.50 11.88 0.79
C VAL A 397 17.56 12.73 -0.47
N ALA A 398 17.99 13.99 -0.35
CA ALA A 398 18.19 14.88 -1.47
C ALA A 398 19.59 15.51 -1.41
N MET A 399 20.30 15.52 -2.56
CA MET A 399 21.64 16.06 -2.67
C MET A 399 21.97 16.45 -4.11
N GLU A 400 23.02 17.23 -4.29
CA GLU A 400 23.57 17.53 -5.60
C GLU A 400 24.18 16.27 -6.24
N GLY A 401 23.99 16.09 -7.52
CA GLY A 401 24.54 14.98 -8.29
C GLY A 401 23.78 14.73 -9.59
N ASP A 402 24.51 14.43 -10.65
CA ASP A 402 23.96 14.18 -11.98
C ASP A 402 23.94 12.69 -12.31
N ASN A 403 23.02 12.28 -13.18
CA ASN A 403 22.94 10.92 -13.75
C ASN A 403 22.83 9.80 -12.69
N LEU A 404 22.10 10.06 -11.61
CA LEU A 404 21.93 9.12 -10.50
C LEU A 404 20.67 8.24 -10.60
N HIS A 405 19.82 8.43 -11.61
CA HIS A 405 18.60 7.62 -11.75
C HIS A 405 18.92 6.11 -11.75
N ASN A 406 18.20 5.36 -10.91
CA ASN A 406 18.38 3.91 -10.71
C ASN A 406 19.76 3.48 -10.20
N VAL A 407 20.50 4.38 -9.55
CA VAL A 407 21.81 4.13 -8.97
C VAL A 407 21.74 4.09 -7.46
N VAL A 408 22.41 3.10 -6.85
CA VAL A 408 22.61 3.04 -5.40
C VAL A 408 23.99 3.60 -5.06
N ARG A 409 24.05 4.58 -4.16
CA ARG A 409 25.30 5.18 -3.69
C ARG A 409 25.28 5.37 -2.18
N ASN A 410 26.44 5.17 -1.56
CA ASN A 410 26.59 5.48 -0.15
C ASN A 410 26.61 6.99 0.06
N VAL A 411 25.75 7.44 0.99
CA VAL A 411 25.59 8.85 1.36
C VAL A 411 25.74 8.96 2.88
N LYS A 412 26.68 9.81 3.32
CA LYS A 412 26.76 10.23 4.72
C LYS A 412 25.80 11.37 4.95
N ILE A 413 24.88 11.19 5.87
CA ILE A 413 23.90 12.21 6.21
C ILE A 413 24.55 13.33 7.01
N THR A 414 24.46 14.56 6.50
CA THR A 414 25.08 15.75 7.11
C THR A 414 24.07 16.65 7.82
N GLY A 415 22.76 16.52 7.51
CA GLY A 415 21.72 17.33 8.13
C GLY A 415 20.32 16.96 7.69
N VAL A 416 19.35 17.74 8.17
CA VAL A 416 17.92 17.64 7.85
C VAL A 416 17.43 19.02 7.41
N GLU A 417 16.74 19.08 6.28
CA GLU A 417 16.15 20.31 5.75
C GLU A 417 14.76 20.01 5.16
N ASN A 418 13.71 20.72 5.62
CA ASN A 418 12.33 20.52 5.18
C ASN A 418 11.87 19.05 5.27
N ASP A 419 12.21 18.38 6.39
CA ASP A 419 11.92 16.95 6.66
C ASP A 419 12.55 15.97 5.64
N ILE A 420 13.59 16.40 4.89
CA ILE A 420 14.39 15.61 3.97
C ILE A 420 15.83 15.54 4.47
N LEU A 421 16.44 14.38 4.41
CA LEU A 421 17.85 14.16 4.76
C LEU A 421 18.75 14.81 3.69
N ARG A 422 19.79 15.53 4.13
CA ARG A 422 20.86 16.03 3.30
C ARG A 422 22.15 15.25 3.54
N GLY A 423 22.96 15.10 2.51
CA GLY A 423 24.17 14.32 2.66
C GLY A 423 25.21 14.60 1.61
N GLU A 424 26.33 13.88 1.72
CA GLU A 424 27.48 13.91 0.80
C GLU A 424 27.88 12.47 0.43
N PHE A 425 28.44 12.25 -0.74
CA PHE A 425 28.97 10.94 -1.13
C PHE A 425 30.17 10.54 -0.27
N THR A 426 30.26 9.26 0.07
CA THR A 426 31.43 8.67 0.77
C THR A 426 32.28 7.84 -0.17
#